data_401d9f310171a3cbb5d32c809abf3cd6
#
_entry.id   401d9f310171a3cbb5d32c809abf3cd6
#
_cell.length_a   1.000
_cell.length_b   1.000
_cell.length_c   1.000
_cell.angle_alpha   90.00
_cell.angle_beta   90.00
_cell.angle_gamma   90.00
#
_symmetry.space_group_name_H-M   'P 1'
#
loop_
_entity.id
_entity.type
_entity.pdbx_description
1 polymer ?
#
loop_
_entity_poly.entity_id
_entity_poly.type
_entity_poly.pdbx_seq_one_letter_code
_entity_poly.pdbx_strand_id
1 'polypeptide(L)'
;MPPRFPAVVWVLSLTEPLGLYIHIPFCKQKCNYCDFYSVAVDSKTKRDYVTALQREIKQWGDKLGRPIDTVYFGGGTPSLLAEFLPEIMEKVKSSFKVLEGAEITMEMNPGDNAEYVLNFALKSGVNRLSIGAQSGDNEELKILGRRHTAEETAQTVRIARALGFNNISLDIMLGLPSSTPESLKKSLDFVTNLNPK
;
A
#
# COMPACT_ATOMS: atom_id res chain seq x y z
N MET A 1 35.22 -32.25 -12.59
CA MET A 1 34.31 -32.23 -11.43
C MET A 1 33.59 -30.89 -11.45
N PRO A 2 32.25 -30.86 -11.48
CA PRO A 2 31.55 -29.59 -11.37
C PRO A 2 31.71 -29.01 -9.96
N PRO A 3 31.73 -27.68 -9.77
CA PRO A 3 31.87 -27.06 -8.47
C PRO A 3 30.66 -27.42 -7.61
N ARG A 4 30.92 -27.99 -6.43
CA ARG A 4 29.88 -28.19 -5.41
C ARG A 4 29.61 -26.83 -4.77
N PHE A 5 28.46 -26.22 -5.10
CA PHE A 5 27.94 -25.12 -4.32
C PHE A 5 27.53 -25.64 -2.95
N PRO A 6 27.92 -24.99 -1.85
CA PRO A 6 27.42 -25.38 -0.54
C PRO A 6 25.90 -25.15 -0.54
N ALA A 7 25.16 -26.18 -0.17
CA ALA A 7 23.73 -26.05 0.08
C ALA A 7 23.59 -25.11 1.30
N VAL A 8 23.19 -23.85 1.04
CA VAL A 8 22.80 -22.93 2.11
C VAL A 8 21.46 -23.41 2.62
N VAL A 9 21.48 -24.18 3.70
CA VAL A 9 20.25 -24.55 4.41
C VAL A 9 19.83 -23.33 5.22
N TRP A 10 18.87 -22.58 4.73
CA TRP A 10 18.18 -21.56 5.52
C TRP A 10 17.33 -22.30 6.55
N VAL A 11 17.82 -22.40 7.76
CA VAL A 11 17.01 -22.80 8.90
C VAL A 11 16.12 -21.60 9.22
N LEU A 12 14.94 -21.54 8.63
CA LEU A 12 13.92 -20.57 9.04
C LEU A 12 13.54 -20.92 10.48
N SER A 13 13.94 -20.08 11.42
CA SER A 13 13.49 -20.19 12.80
C SER A 13 11.96 -20.14 12.79
N LEU A 14 11.31 -21.16 13.30
CA LEU A 14 9.83 -21.22 13.42
C LEU A 14 9.30 -20.17 14.40
N THR A 15 10.18 -19.47 15.11
CA THR A 15 9.84 -18.44 16.10
C THR A 15 9.94 -17.01 15.55
N GLU A 16 10.60 -16.80 14.40
CA GLU A 16 10.70 -15.48 13.79
C GLU A 16 9.31 -14.94 13.40
N PRO A 17 9.05 -13.64 13.60
CA PRO A 17 7.80 -13.03 13.16
C PRO A 17 7.60 -13.16 11.65
N LEU A 18 6.35 -13.06 11.21
CA LEU A 18 5.95 -13.07 9.81
C LEU A 18 5.52 -11.69 9.36
N GLY A 19 5.76 -11.36 8.09
CA GLY A 19 5.05 -10.31 7.39
C GLY A 19 3.74 -10.84 6.79
N LEU A 20 2.65 -10.12 6.99
CA LEU A 20 1.35 -10.40 6.38
C LEU A 20 1.10 -9.43 5.23
N TYR A 21 1.10 -9.93 4.00
CA TYR A 21 0.66 -9.17 2.82
C TYR A 21 -0.81 -9.44 2.53
N ILE A 22 -1.60 -8.37 2.45
CA ILE A 22 -3.04 -8.42 2.10
C ILE A 22 -3.22 -7.75 0.75
N HIS A 23 -3.53 -8.55 -0.27
CA HIS A 23 -3.75 -8.05 -1.62
C HIS A 23 -5.16 -7.51 -1.77
N ILE A 24 -5.32 -6.26 -2.20
CA ILE A 24 -6.60 -5.64 -2.52
C ILE A 24 -6.69 -5.42 -4.04
N PRO A 25 -7.43 -6.27 -4.78
CA PRO A 25 -7.39 -6.27 -6.24
C PRO A 25 -8.29 -5.23 -6.90
N PHE A 26 -8.58 -4.11 -6.24
CA PHE A 26 -9.55 -3.13 -6.75
C PHE A 26 -8.89 -1.85 -7.20
N CYS A 27 -9.30 -1.36 -8.39
CA CYS A 27 -8.95 -0.04 -8.90
C CYS A 27 -10.18 0.68 -9.42
N LYS A 28 -10.26 2.00 -9.28
CA LYS A 28 -11.29 2.81 -9.97
C LYS A 28 -11.07 2.84 -11.47
N GLN A 29 -9.81 2.82 -11.88
CA GLN A 29 -9.35 2.83 -13.27
C GLN A 29 -7.98 2.18 -13.33
N LYS A 30 -7.71 1.41 -14.40
CA LYS A 30 -6.40 0.84 -14.65
C LYS A 30 -5.50 1.90 -15.29
N CYS A 31 -4.33 2.12 -14.71
CA CYS A 31 -3.32 3.02 -15.27
C CYS A 31 -2.66 2.40 -16.51
N ASN A 32 -2.20 3.23 -17.46
CA ASN A 32 -1.68 2.77 -18.75
C ASN A 32 -0.44 1.89 -18.65
N TYR A 33 0.31 1.97 -17.56
CA TYR A 33 1.54 1.21 -17.30
C TYR A 33 1.36 0.00 -16.39
N CYS A 34 0.19 -0.12 -15.74
CA CYS A 34 0.03 -1.06 -14.63
C CYS A 34 -0.33 -2.45 -15.14
N ASP A 35 0.49 -3.45 -14.78
CA ASP A 35 0.24 -4.86 -15.07
C ASP A 35 -0.16 -5.68 -13.84
N PHE A 36 -0.38 -5.02 -12.70
CA PHE A 36 -0.86 -5.67 -11.49
C PHE A 36 -2.29 -6.20 -11.69
N TYR A 37 -2.56 -7.34 -11.06
CA TYR A 37 -3.90 -7.89 -11.05
C TYR A 37 -4.85 -6.94 -10.33
N SER A 38 -5.76 -6.32 -11.09
CA SER A 38 -6.78 -5.43 -10.54
C SER A 38 -8.03 -5.41 -11.40
N VAL A 39 -9.17 -5.21 -10.74
CA VAL A 39 -10.48 -5.16 -11.36
C VAL A 39 -11.27 -3.96 -10.85
N ALA A 40 -12.12 -3.38 -11.70
CA ALA A 40 -13.12 -2.42 -11.29
C ALA A 40 -14.36 -3.16 -10.80
N VAL A 41 -14.87 -2.83 -9.62
CA VAL A 41 -15.98 -3.58 -9.01
C VAL A 41 -16.97 -2.66 -8.29
N ASP A 42 -18.18 -3.18 -8.10
CA ASP A 42 -19.24 -2.58 -7.30
C ASP A 42 -19.09 -2.84 -5.79
N SER A 43 -19.93 -2.21 -5.00
CA SER A 43 -19.90 -2.32 -3.53
C SER A 43 -20.24 -3.72 -3.03
N LYS A 44 -21.10 -4.47 -3.74
CA LYS A 44 -21.45 -5.84 -3.37
C LYS A 44 -20.23 -6.76 -3.49
N THR A 45 -19.53 -6.69 -4.62
CA THR A 45 -18.32 -7.48 -4.84
C THR A 45 -17.23 -7.17 -3.82
N LYS A 46 -17.09 -5.90 -3.40
CA LYS A 46 -16.17 -5.52 -2.31
C LYS A 46 -16.51 -6.21 -0.99
N ARG A 47 -17.79 -6.23 -0.61
CA ARG A 47 -18.25 -6.91 0.62
C ARG A 47 -18.03 -8.42 0.55
N ASP A 48 -18.37 -9.05 -0.58
CA ASP A 48 -18.16 -10.48 -0.78
C ASP A 48 -16.66 -10.83 -0.69
N TYR A 49 -15.80 -9.99 -1.27
CA TYR A 49 -14.34 -10.13 -1.17
C TYR A 49 -13.84 -10.03 0.27
N VAL A 50 -14.27 -9.02 1.02
CA VAL A 50 -13.87 -8.84 2.43
C VAL A 50 -14.29 -10.05 3.27
N THR A 51 -15.48 -10.59 3.03
CA THR A 51 -15.96 -11.80 3.70
C THR A 51 -15.06 -13.02 3.39
N ALA A 52 -14.65 -13.18 2.13
CA ALA A 52 -13.73 -14.26 1.73
C ALA A 52 -12.33 -14.06 2.34
N LEU A 53 -11.80 -12.82 2.28
CA LEU A 53 -10.52 -12.45 2.86
C LEU A 53 -10.46 -12.74 4.37
N GLN A 54 -11.51 -12.43 5.12
CA GLN A 54 -11.57 -12.71 6.56
C GLN A 54 -11.51 -14.22 6.86
N ARG A 55 -12.11 -15.04 6.01
CA ARG A 55 -12.01 -16.51 6.13
C ARG A 55 -10.57 -16.99 5.87
N GLU A 56 -9.93 -16.44 4.84
CA GLU A 56 -8.55 -16.77 4.49
C GLU A 56 -7.58 -16.34 5.61
N ILE A 57 -7.72 -15.13 6.15
CA ILE A 57 -6.93 -14.64 7.30
C ILE A 57 -7.05 -15.62 8.47
N LYS A 58 -8.27 -16.07 8.80
CA LYS A 58 -8.47 -17.05 9.88
C LYS A 58 -7.75 -18.38 9.57
N GLN A 59 -7.90 -18.90 8.36
CA GLN A 59 -7.28 -20.18 7.96
C GLN A 59 -5.75 -20.13 8.08
N TRP A 60 -5.13 -19.04 7.66
CA TRP A 60 -3.68 -18.85 7.80
C TRP A 60 -3.25 -18.67 9.26
N GLY A 61 -4.03 -17.94 10.06
CA GLY A 61 -3.77 -17.80 11.50
C GLY A 61 -3.78 -19.15 12.21
N ASP A 62 -4.82 -19.95 11.99
CA ASP A 62 -4.94 -21.29 12.57
C ASP A 62 -3.78 -22.22 12.12
N LYS A 63 -3.31 -22.07 10.88
CA LYS A 63 -2.25 -22.92 10.29
C LYS A 63 -0.85 -22.53 10.75
N LEU A 64 -0.55 -21.24 10.86
CA LEU A 64 0.83 -20.77 11.04
C LEU A 64 1.20 -20.58 12.51
N GLY A 65 0.30 -20.10 13.36
CA GLY A 65 0.51 -19.94 14.79
C GLY A 65 1.69 -19.01 15.19
N ARG A 66 2.20 -18.21 14.22
CA ARG A 66 3.37 -17.34 14.40
C ARG A 66 2.97 -15.89 14.64
N PRO A 67 3.76 -15.11 15.40
CA PRO A 67 3.52 -13.68 15.55
C PRO A 67 3.76 -12.94 14.23
N ILE A 68 3.16 -11.75 14.10
CA ILE A 68 3.30 -10.83 12.96
C ILE A 68 3.94 -9.54 13.45
N ASP A 69 4.96 -9.04 12.75
CA ASP A 69 5.60 -7.74 12.97
C ASP A 69 5.33 -6.73 11.87
N THR A 70 4.81 -7.18 10.72
CA THR A 70 4.42 -6.29 9.61
C THR A 70 3.09 -6.72 9.00
N VAL A 71 2.24 -5.75 8.69
CA VAL A 71 1.03 -5.94 7.87
C VAL A 71 1.09 -4.96 6.71
N TYR A 72 0.95 -5.45 5.48
CA TYR A 72 1.02 -4.63 4.30
C TYR A 72 -0.23 -4.78 3.45
N PHE A 73 -1.02 -3.72 3.34
CA PHE A 73 -2.15 -3.62 2.41
C PHE A 73 -1.66 -3.07 1.08
N GLY A 74 -1.60 -3.90 0.06
CA GLY A 74 -1.12 -3.56 -1.27
C GLY A 74 -1.98 -4.12 -2.39
N GLY A 75 -1.53 -3.94 -3.63
CA GLY A 75 -2.13 -4.51 -4.82
C GLY A 75 -2.67 -3.50 -5.83
N GLY A 76 -3.96 -3.40 -6.00
CA GLY A 76 -4.60 -2.39 -6.87
C GLY A 76 -4.65 -1.03 -6.18
N THR A 77 -5.63 -0.84 -5.32
CA THR A 77 -5.80 0.40 -4.55
C THR A 77 -6.48 0.08 -3.21
N PRO A 78 -5.71 -0.25 -2.17
CA PRO A 78 -6.24 -0.62 -0.85
C PRO A 78 -7.18 0.41 -0.25
N SER A 79 -6.94 1.70 -0.49
CA SER A 79 -7.80 2.79 -0.03
C SER A 79 -9.26 2.72 -0.55
N LEU A 80 -9.55 1.91 -1.57
CA LEU A 80 -10.94 1.64 -2.01
C LEU A 80 -11.73 0.74 -1.07
N LEU A 81 -11.05 0.11 -0.10
CA LEU A 81 -11.67 -0.63 0.99
C LEU A 81 -11.51 0.07 2.34
N ALA A 82 -11.30 1.38 2.36
CA ALA A 82 -11.03 2.13 3.60
C ALA A 82 -12.05 1.83 4.71
N GLU A 83 -13.33 1.83 4.40
CA GLU A 83 -14.43 1.56 5.35
C GLU A 83 -14.38 0.14 5.96
N PHE A 84 -13.74 -0.81 5.28
CA PHE A 84 -13.60 -2.20 5.72
C PHE A 84 -12.27 -2.48 6.47
N LEU A 85 -11.32 -1.56 6.44
CA LEU A 85 -10.01 -1.76 7.09
C LEU A 85 -10.13 -2.09 8.58
N PRO A 86 -11.01 -1.43 9.38
CA PRO A 86 -11.15 -1.77 10.79
C PRO A 86 -11.56 -3.23 11.02
N GLU A 87 -12.54 -3.74 10.28
CA GLU A 87 -13.02 -5.12 10.44
C GLU A 87 -12.00 -6.15 9.91
N ILE A 88 -11.22 -5.80 8.88
CA ILE A 88 -10.11 -6.64 8.39
C ILE A 88 -9.02 -6.72 9.46
N MET A 89 -8.61 -5.59 10.03
CA MET A 89 -7.58 -5.56 11.08
C MET A 89 -8.03 -6.23 12.37
N GLU A 90 -9.30 -6.14 12.73
CA GLU A 90 -9.87 -6.91 13.85
C GLU A 90 -9.74 -8.42 13.60
N LYS A 91 -10.03 -8.87 12.36
CA LYS A 91 -9.83 -10.26 11.97
C LYS A 91 -8.35 -10.66 12.02
N VAL A 92 -7.42 -9.83 11.55
CA VAL A 92 -5.98 -10.08 11.66
C VAL A 92 -5.57 -10.25 13.13
N LYS A 93 -5.95 -9.30 14.01
CA LYS A 93 -5.59 -9.32 15.43
C LYS A 93 -6.22 -10.50 16.20
N SER A 94 -7.39 -10.97 15.77
CA SER A 94 -8.03 -12.15 16.37
C SER A 94 -7.47 -13.48 15.85
N SER A 95 -6.82 -13.49 14.70
CA SER A 95 -6.25 -14.69 14.06
C SER A 95 -4.75 -14.83 14.28
N PHE A 96 -4.04 -13.73 14.53
CA PHE A 96 -2.59 -13.70 14.72
C PHE A 96 -2.22 -12.86 15.94
N LYS A 97 -1.10 -13.21 16.57
CA LYS A 97 -0.44 -12.34 17.55
C LYS A 97 0.31 -11.23 16.80
N VAL A 98 -0.33 -10.07 16.61
CA VAL A 98 0.34 -8.87 16.09
C VAL A 98 1.20 -8.29 17.21
N LEU A 99 2.52 -8.12 16.95
CA LEU A 99 3.46 -7.62 17.92
C LEU A 99 3.24 -6.12 18.19
N GLU A 100 3.58 -5.69 19.39
CA GLU A 100 3.63 -4.26 19.72
C GLU A 100 4.67 -3.56 18.83
N GLY A 101 4.31 -2.40 18.27
CA GLY A 101 5.16 -1.67 17.35
C GLY A 101 5.21 -2.24 15.92
N ALA A 102 4.39 -3.25 15.59
CA ALA A 102 4.29 -3.78 14.23
C ALA A 102 4.04 -2.65 13.21
N GLU A 103 4.75 -2.71 12.09
CA GLU A 103 4.48 -1.79 10.98
C GLU A 103 3.20 -2.21 10.25
N ILE A 104 2.24 -1.29 10.15
CA ILE A 104 1.01 -1.50 9.40
C ILE A 104 0.98 -0.49 8.26
N THR A 105 1.29 -0.97 7.06
CA THR A 105 1.39 -0.14 5.85
C THR A 105 0.13 -0.23 5.00
N MET A 106 -0.29 0.90 4.44
CA MET A 106 -1.33 0.94 3.42
C MET A 106 -0.86 1.73 2.19
N GLU A 107 -1.01 1.11 1.01
CA GLU A 107 -0.89 1.82 -0.26
C GLU A 107 -2.15 2.64 -0.54
N MET A 108 -1.96 3.84 -1.09
CA MET A 108 -3.06 4.68 -1.55
C MET A 108 -2.69 5.55 -2.74
N ASN A 109 -3.71 5.94 -3.50
CA ASN A 109 -3.57 6.98 -4.51
C ASN A 109 -3.91 8.34 -3.90
N PRO A 110 -3.24 9.43 -4.35
CA PRO A 110 -3.61 10.78 -3.97
C PRO A 110 -5.03 11.16 -4.43
N GLY A 111 -5.62 12.15 -3.80
CA GLY A 111 -6.89 12.79 -4.19
C GLY A 111 -8.11 12.16 -3.56
N ASP A 112 -8.50 11.02 -3.99
CA ASP A 112 -9.73 10.27 -3.69
C ASP A 112 -10.27 10.36 -2.24
N ASN A 113 -10.77 11.53 -1.83
CA ASN A 113 -11.33 11.74 -0.49
C ASN A 113 -10.34 11.39 0.65
N ALA A 114 -9.12 11.90 0.54
CA ALA A 114 -7.99 11.53 1.37
C ALA A 114 -8.30 11.56 2.88
N GLU A 115 -8.99 12.57 3.37
CA GLU A 115 -9.32 12.70 4.79
C GLU A 115 -10.21 11.54 5.28
N TYR A 116 -11.22 11.17 4.51
CA TYR A 116 -12.09 10.03 4.83
C TYR A 116 -11.29 8.73 4.90
N VAL A 117 -10.49 8.45 3.87
CA VAL A 117 -9.65 7.25 3.78
C VAL A 117 -8.67 7.17 4.95
N LEU A 118 -7.97 8.27 5.22
CA LEU A 118 -6.94 8.33 6.25
C LEU A 118 -7.51 8.19 7.67
N ASN A 119 -8.72 8.68 7.92
CA ASN A 119 -9.41 8.47 9.19
C ASN A 119 -9.71 6.98 9.44
N PHE A 120 -10.14 6.23 8.41
CA PHE A 120 -10.31 4.78 8.54
C PHE A 120 -8.98 4.04 8.70
N ALA A 121 -7.94 4.47 7.98
CA ALA A 121 -6.60 3.93 8.13
C ALA A 121 -6.09 4.07 9.57
N LEU A 122 -6.22 5.25 10.17
CA LEU A 122 -5.86 5.49 11.57
C LEU A 122 -6.66 4.58 12.54
N LYS A 123 -7.98 4.50 12.36
CA LYS A 123 -8.84 3.63 13.18
C LYS A 123 -8.43 2.17 13.10
N SER A 124 -7.83 1.76 11.98
CA SER A 124 -7.35 0.39 11.75
C SER A 124 -5.94 0.15 12.31
N GLY A 125 -5.26 1.20 12.78
CA GLY A 125 -3.89 1.13 13.30
C GLY A 125 -2.82 1.22 12.21
N VAL A 126 -3.17 1.65 11.00
CA VAL A 126 -2.17 1.96 9.97
C VAL A 126 -1.23 3.04 10.48
N ASN A 127 0.07 2.79 10.44
CA ASN A 127 1.11 3.70 10.95
C ASN A 127 2.14 4.09 9.88
N ARG A 128 2.03 3.51 8.67
CA ARG A 128 2.84 3.87 7.50
C ARG A 128 1.96 3.99 6.25
N LEU A 129 2.23 4.99 5.43
CA LEU A 129 1.56 5.19 4.14
C LEU A 129 2.56 5.06 2.99
N SER A 130 2.19 4.37 1.92
CA SER A 130 2.86 4.43 0.62
C SER A 130 1.91 5.11 -0.37
N ILE A 131 2.29 6.29 -0.84
CA ILE A 131 1.43 7.13 -1.69
C ILE A 131 1.99 7.15 -3.09
N GLY A 132 1.23 6.63 -4.04
CA GLY A 132 1.61 6.57 -5.44
C GLY A 132 1.58 7.93 -6.13
N ALA A 133 2.58 8.79 -5.89
CA ALA A 133 2.70 10.10 -6.52
C ALA A 133 3.03 9.98 -8.02
N GLN A 134 3.92 9.08 -8.37
CA GLN A 134 4.43 8.71 -9.70
C GLN A 134 5.23 9.80 -10.41
N SER A 135 4.78 11.05 -10.43
CA SER A 135 5.48 12.21 -11.00
C SER A 135 5.04 13.51 -10.32
N GLY A 136 5.91 14.51 -10.31
CA GLY A 136 5.61 15.90 -9.98
C GLY A 136 5.19 16.73 -11.19
N ASP A 137 5.03 16.10 -12.35
CA ASP A 137 4.61 16.75 -13.60
C ASP A 137 3.23 16.25 -14.03
N ASN A 138 2.27 17.17 -14.18
CA ASN A 138 0.88 16.83 -14.51
C ASN A 138 0.73 16.26 -15.92
N GLU A 139 1.60 16.59 -16.87
CA GLU A 139 1.55 16.02 -18.22
C GLU A 139 2.03 14.55 -18.19
N GLU A 140 3.08 14.25 -17.43
CA GLU A 140 3.51 12.86 -17.19
C GLU A 140 2.40 12.04 -16.50
N LEU A 141 1.73 12.61 -15.50
CA LEU A 141 0.60 11.94 -14.84
C LEU A 141 -0.54 11.60 -15.80
N LYS A 142 -0.87 12.50 -16.74
CA LYS A 142 -1.86 12.23 -17.80
C LYS A 142 -1.42 11.09 -18.72
N ILE A 143 -0.17 11.06 -19.15
CA ILE A 143 0.40 9.98 -19.99
C ILE A 143 0.30 8.64 -19.27
N LEU A 144 0.57 8.61 -17.96
CA LEU A 144 0.44 7.43 -17.13
C LEU A 144 -1.02 6.99 -16.91
N GLY A 145 -2.01 7.80 -17.31
CA GLY A 145 -3.42 7.55 -17.02
C GLY A 145 -3.77 7.74 -15.54
N ARG A 146 -3.00 8.58 -14.83
CA ARG A 146 -3.30 8.92 -13.44
C ARG A 146 -4.46 9.90 -13.36
N ARG A 147 -5.28 9.76 -12.31
CA ARG A 147 -6.48 10.57 -12.10
C ARG A 147 -6.23 11.78 -11.20
N HIS A 148 -5.10 11.80 -10.50
CA HIS A 148 -4.70 12.87 -9.60
C HIS A 148 -3.66 13.78 -10.25
N THR A 149 -3.48 14.96 -9.66
CA THR A 149 -2.46 15.94 -9.99
C THR A 149 -1.36 15.98 -8.92
N ALA A 150 -0.25 16.65 -9.23
CA ALA A 150 0.82 16.90 -8.26
C ALA A 150 0.29 17.69 -7.04
N GLU A 151 -0.61 18.65 -7.27
CA GLU A 151 -1.23 19.46 -6.20
C GLU A 151 -2.08 18.59 -5.27
N GLU A 152 -2.83 17.62 -5.81
CA GLU A 152 -3.62 16.66 -5.02
C GLU A 152 -2.71 15.71 -4.23
N THR A 153 -1.54 15.35 -4.77
CA THR A 153 -0.52 14.61 -4.02
C THR A 153 -0.04 15.41 -2.83
N ALA A 154 0.34 16.68 -3.04
CA ALA A 154 0.78 17.56 -1.97
C ALA A 154 -0.31 17.78 -0.91
N GLN A 155 -1.57 17.92 -1.34
CA GLN A 155 -2.70 18.06 -0.42
C GLN A 155 -2.92 16.78 0.41
N THR A 156 -2.84 15.60 -0.22
CA THR A 156 -2.95 14.31 0.48
C THR A 156 -1.89 14.15 1.56
N VAL A 157 -0.63 14.51 1.27
CA VAL A 157 0.46 14.48 2.25
C VAL A 157 0.20 15.46 3.41
N ARG A 158 -0.27 16.69 3.12
CA ARG A 158 -0.62 17.67 4.17
C ARG A 158 -1.73 17.12 5.09
N ILE A 159 -2.79 16.54 4.53
CA ILE A 159 -3.88 15.94 5.31
C ILE A 159 -3.33 14.79 6.17
N ALA A 160 -2.53 13.89 5.58
CA ALA A 160 -1.92 12.78 6.32
C ALA A 160 -1.09 13.26 7.51
N ARG A 161 -0.26 14.29 7.30
CA ARG A 161 0.55 14.91 8.37
C ARG A 161 -0.33 15.53 9.47
N ALA A 162 -1.37 16.27 9.09
CA ALA A 162 -2.30 16.89 10.04
C ALA A 162 -3.03 15.85 10.89
N LEU A 163 -3.28 14.64 10.34
CA LEU A 163 -3.86 13.51 11.04
C LEU A 163 -2.85 12.71 11.88
N GLY A 164 -1.56 13.04 11.83
CA GLY A 164 -0.50 12.42 12.65
C GLY A 164 0.32 11.33 11.96
N PHE A 165 0.14 11.08 10.67
CA PHE A 165 1.03 10.16 9.94
C PHE A 165 2.42 10.78 9.79
N ASN A 166 3.42 10.14 10.41
CA ASN A 166 4.82 10.56 10.36
C ASN A 166 5.69 9.69 9.45
N ASN A 167 5.21 8.48 9.10
CA ASN A 167 5.89 7.55 8.21
C ASN A 167 5.16 7.51 6.87
N ILE A 168 5.64 8.31 5.90
CA ILE A 168 5.04 8.46 4.58
C ILE A 168 6.12 8.27 3.53
N SER A 169 5.96 7.30 2.64
CA SER A 169 6.74 7.17 1.41
C SER A 169 5.94 7.66 0.21
N LEU A 170 6.64 8.22 -0.77
CA LEU A 170 6.09 8.68 -2.04
C LEU A 170 6.75 7.90 -3.17
N ASP A 171 5.95 7.16 -3.92
CA ASP A 171 6.44 6.37 -5.05
C ASP A 171 6.54 7.26 -6.28
N ILE A 172 7.67 7.21 -6.99
CA ILE A 172 7.88 7.89 -8.27
C ILE A 172 8.31 6.90 -9.34
N MET A 173 7.95 7.17 -10.58
CA MET A 173 8.35 6.38 -11.74
C MET A 173 9.49 7.07 -12.49
N LEU A 174 10.51 6.28 -12.86
CA LEU A 174 11.62 6.72 -13.65
C LEU A 174 11.51 6.16 -15.09
N GLY A 175 12.04 6.91 -16.05
CA GLY A 175 12.10 6.44 -17.45
C GLY A 175 10.74 6.42 -18.15
N LEU A 176 9.88 7.40 -17.86
CA LEU A 176 8.60 7.56 -18.54
C LEU A 176 8.80 7.91 -20.04
N PRO A 177 7.86 7.55 -20.94
CA PRO A 177 8.02 7.71 -22.38
C PRO A 177 8.36 9.12 -22.86
N SER A 178 7.95 10.16 -22.14
CA SER A 178 8.20 11.57 -22.46
C SER A 178 9.08 12.29 -21.43
N SER A 179 9.68 11.54 -20.52
CA SER A 179 10.49 12.10 -19.44
C SER A 179 11.78 12.70 -19.98
N THR A 180 12.13 13.88 -19.44
CA THR A 180 13.40 14.55 -19.67
C THR A 180 14.16 14.68 -18.34
N PRO A 181 15.49 14.98 -18.37
CA PRO A 181 16.23 15.27 -17.14
C PRO A 181 15.57 16.38 -16.31
N GLU A 182 14.99 17.38 -16.98
CA GLU A 182 14.31 18.52 -16.34
C GLU A 182 13.01 18.09 -15.66
N SER A 183 12.18 17.27 -16.32
CA SER A 183 10.93 16.77 -15.73
C SER A 183 11.20 15.79 -14.57
N LEU A 184 12.24 14.98 -14.69
CA LEU A 184 12.70 14.13 -13.60
C LEU A 184 13.17 14.97 -12.41
N LYS A 185 14.00 16.00 -12.67
CA LYS A 185 14.44 16.92 -11.62
C LYS A 185 13.24 17.58 -10.92
N LYS A 186 12.25 18.06 -11.69
CA LYS A 186 11.01 18.63 -11.16
C LYS A 186 10.28 17.65 -10.23
N SER A 187 10.19 16.39 -10.62
CA SER A 187 9.54 15.34 -9.82
C SER A 187 10.33 15.03 -8.54
N LEU A 188 11.66 14.99 -8.60
CA LEU A 188 12.51 14.78 -7.42
C LEU A 188 12.43 15.98 -6.46
N ASP A 189 12.52 17.21 -6.98
CA ASP A 189 12.37 18.41 -6.17
C ASP A 189 10.99 18.49 -5.50
N PHE A 190 9.93 18.14 -6.25
CA PHE A 190 8.56 18.06 -5.73
C PHE A 190 8.46 17.09 -4.55
N VAL A 191 8.92 15.86 -4.74
CA VAL A 191 8.84 14.82 -3.67
C VAL A 191 9.70 15.21 -2.47
N THR A 192 10.93 15.71 -2.71
CA THR A 192 11.82 16.14 -1.63
C THR A 192 11.22 17.27 -0.80
N ASN A 193 10.56 18.23 -1.45
CA ASN A 193 9.89 19.34 -0.75
C ASN A 193 8.70 18.89 0.10
N LEU A 194 8.09 17.74 -0.20
CA LEU A 194 7.05 17.12 0.64
C LEU A 194 7.63 16.40 1.87
N ASN A 195 8.96 16.30 1.95
CA ASN A 195 9.70 15.72 3.06
C ASN A 195 9.19 14.33 3.49
N PRO A 196 9.16 13.34 2.58
CA PRO A 196 8.85 11.96 2.95
C PRO A 196 9.88 11.42 3.94
N LYS A 197 9.56 10.30 4.58
CA LYS A 197 10.48 9.66 5.52
C LYS A 197 11.31 8.57 4.82
#